data_7362505d824a58a682898e5202b3ad77
#
_entry.id   7362505d824a58a682898e5202b3ad77
#
_cell.length_a   1.000
_cell.length_b   1.000
_cell.length_c   1.000
_cell.angle_alpha   90.00
_cell.angle_beta   90.00
_cell.angle_gamma   90.00
#
_symmetry.space_group_name_H-M   'P 1'
#
loop_
_entity.id
_entity.type
_entity.pdbx_description
1 polymer ?
#
loop_
_entity_poly.entity_id
_entity_poly.type
_entity_poly.pdbx_seq_one_letter_code
_entity_poly.pdbx_strand_id
1 'polypeptide(L)'
;MRSNLVLAAGFSLLLVGAARAADVAEVPRADAMFAPVPMTSDEWIVTVRGTVSIAPKFEGSDRFGLFAFPGLGFRRASQPVQFSAPDDGADFAVYRQNGFSIGPVARFRPGRYLNDDARLFGLHDVRWSVEPGVFVEYWATPGVRARAELRHGVRGREGFVADFGVDWVSRLGAFTAAVGPRLRLADAAYQRDYYGVSFAESALSGRFAPYRPGGGINSIGAAASLGYQWNQAWGTTVFAGYRRLMSDAADSPIVRGIGSPNQFEVGASVSYSFRTGL
;
A
#
# COMPACT_ATOMS: atom_id res chain seq x y z
N MET A 1 -12.95 -24.62 -30.94
CA MET A 1 -13.61 -23.32 -30.80
C MET A 1 -14.09 -23.18 -29.36
N ARG A 2 -13.36 -22.51 -28.52
CA ARG A 2 -13.77 -22.12 -27.15
C ARG A 2 -13.48 -20.63 -26.98
N SER A 3 -14.56 -19.87 -26.88
CA SER A 3 -14.58 -18.42 -26.80
C SER A 3 -14.10 -17.98 -25.41
N ASN A 4 -13.00 -17.25 -25.34
CA ASN A 4 -12.56 -16.57 -24.14
C ASN A 4 -13.33 -15.25 -24.02
N LEU A 5 -14.22 -15.17 -23.03
CA LEU A 5 -14.91 -13.96 -22.66
C LEU A 5 -13.98 -13.08 -21.81
N VAL A 6 -13.43 -12.04 -22.40
CA VAL A 6 -12.68 -11.01 -21.68
C VAL A 6 -13.71 -10.02 -21.11
N LEU A 7 -13.88 -10.03 -19.80
CA LEU A 7 -14.70 -9.03 -19.10
C LEU A 7 -13.86 -7.75 -18.96
N ALA A 8 -14.09 -6.80 -19.87
CA ALA A 8 -13.60 -5.43 -19.75
C ALA A 8 -14.55 -4.67 -18.82
N ALA A 9 -14.13 -4.41 -17.59
CA ALA A 9 -14.81 -3.48 -16.69
C ALA A 9 -14.54 -2.05 -17.17
N GLY A 10 -15.46 -1.50 -17.95
CA GLY A 10 -15.44 -0.11 -18.36
C GLY A 10 -15.82 0.79 -17.19
N PHE A 11 -14.92 1.66 -16.78
CA PHE A 11 -15.19 2.77 -15.87
C PHE A 11 -15.88 3.88 -16.70
N SER A 12 -17.20 3.92 -16.68
CA SER A 12 -17.96 5.00 -17.31
C SER A 12 -17.94 6.23 -16.40
N LEU A 13 -17.26 7.27 -16.84
CA LEU A 13 -17.30 8.60 -16.24
C LEU A 13 -18.70 9.22 -16.57
N LEU A 14 -19.60 9.25 -15.59
CA LEU A 14 -20.86 9.98 -15.70
C LEU A 14 -20.61 11.48 -15.51
N LEU A 15 -20.64 12.22 -16.60
CA LEU A 15 -20.79 13.67 -16.60
C LEU A 15 -22.23 14.00 -16.15
N VAL A 16 -22.38 14.53 -14.94
CA VAL A 16 -23.65 15.04 -14.43
C VAL A 16 -23.84 16.47 -14.92
N GLY A 17 -24.86 16.65 -15.72
CA GLY A 17 -25.32 17.94 -16.21
C GLY A 17 -25.83 18.83 -15.09
N ALA A 18 -25.70 20.14 -15.32
CA ALA A 18 -26.11 21.20 -14.42
C ALA A 18 -27.61 21.11 -14.06
N ALA A 19 -27.90 20.89 -12.78
CA ALA A 19 -29.23 21.11 -12.20
C ALA A 19 -29.23 22.42 -11.41
N ARG A 20 -30.29 23.18 -11.64
CA ARG A 20 -30.54 24.53 -11.13
C ARG A 20 -30.61 24.59 -9.61
N ALA A 21 -30.16 25.74 -9.08
CA ALA A 21 -30.23 26.13 -7.69
C ALA A 21 -31.65 25.97 -7.10
N ALA A 22 -31.75 25.11 -6.10
CA ALA A 22 -32.74 25.21 -5.04
C ALA A 22 -31.99 25.62 -3.79
N ASP A 23 -32.58 26.49 -3.00
CA ASP A 23 -32.08 27.06 -1.76
C ASP A 23 -31.33 26.01 -0.93
N VAL A 24 -30.03 26.07 -0.94
CA VAL A 24 -29.17 25.19 -0.12
C VAL A 24 -29.13 25.85 1.23
N ALA A 25 -29.84 25.29 2.20
CA ALA A 25 -29.55 25.55 3.60
C ALA A 25 -28.02 25.45 3.76
N GLU A 26 -27.41 26.49 4.34
CA GLU A 26 -25.98 26.64 4.52
C GLU A 26 -25.42 25.34 5.10
N VAL A 27 -24.83 24.52 4.26
CA VAL A 27 -24.03 23.35 4.72
C VAL A 27 -22.92 23.94 5.54
N PRO A 28 -22.78 23.57 6.83
CA PRO A 28 -21.68 24.09 7.66
C PRO A 28 -20.38 23.87 6.88
N ARG A 29 -19.62 24.94 6.65
CA ARG A 29 -18.33 24.87 5.98
C ARG A 29 -17.52 23.78 6.64
N ALA A 30 -16.85 22.95 5.84
CA ALA A 30 -15.97 21.87 6.32
C ALA A 30 -14.99 22.37 7.40
N ASP A 31 -14.62 23.66 7.35
CA ASP A 31 -13.79 24.33 8.34
C ASP A 31 -14.44 24.39 9.74
N ALA A 32 -15.76 24.45 9.85
CA ALA A 32 -16.47 24.44 11.13
C ALA A 32 -16.54 23.01 11.74
N MET A 33 -16.46 21.97 10.92
CA MET A 33 -16.44 20.58 11.37
C MET A 33 -15.07 20.18 11.96
N PHE A 34 -14.04 20.94 11.62
CA PHE A 34 -12.67 20.79 12.10
C PHE A 34 -12.17 22.04 12.87
N ALA A 35 -13.08 22.88 13.37
CA ALA A 35 -12.68 23.99 14.24
C ALA A 35 -11.83 23.40 15.39
N PRO A 36 -10.60 23.87 15.58
CA PRO A 36 -9.77 23.37 16.65
C PRO A 36 -10.46 23.69 17.98
N VAL A 37 -10.89 22.65 18.68
CA VAL A 37 -11.25 22.78 20.09
C VAL A 37 -9.99 23.32 20.78
N PRO A 38 -10.08 24.40 21.60
CA PRO A 38 -8.91 24.94 22.28
C PRO A 38 -8.24 23.83 23.08
N MET A 39 -7.05 23.48 22.65
CA MET A 39 -6.31 22.31 23.13
C MET A 39 -5.44 22.76 24.27
N THR A 40 -5.86 22.48 25.47
CA THR A 40 -5.13 22.83 26.69
C THR A 40 -4.15 21.74 27.14
N SER A 41 -3.87 20.74 26.34
CA SER A 41 -2.94 19.68 26.73
C SER A 41 -2.31 18.99 25.54
N ASP A 42 -1.15 18.46 25.80
CA ASP A 42 -0.30 17.64 24.95
C ASP A 42 -0.84 16.21 24.78
N GLU A 43 -2.18 16.08 24.68
CA GLU A 43 -2.88 14.79 24.56
C GLU A 43 -2.51 14.05 23.29
N TRP A 44 -2.39 12.73 23.41
CA TRP A 44 -2.21 11.85 22.28
C TRP A 44 -3.55 11.41 21.70
N ILE A 45 -3.62 11.36 20.38
CA ILE A 45 -4.69 10.69 19.67
C ILE A 45 -4.13 9.38 19.12
N VAL A 46 -4.74 8.30 19.54
CA VAL A 46 -4.47 6.94 19.06
C VAL A 46 -5.53 6.58 18.04
N THR A 47 -5.09 6.09 16.89
CA THR A 47 -5.97 5.58 15.84
C THR A 47 -5.74 4.10 15.67
N VAL A 48 -6.76 3.29 15.87
CA VAL A 48 -6.79 1.86 15.54
C VAL A 48 -7.44 1.71 14.17
N ARG A 49 -6.83 0.89 13.32
CA ARG A 49 -7.34 0.61 11.98
C ARG A 49 -7.46 -0.90 11.76
N GLY A 50 -8.58 -1.35 11.23
CA GLY A 50 -8.75 -2.69 10.69
C GLY A 50 -8.81 -2.60 9.16
N THR A 51 -7.95 -3.33 8.47
CA THR A 51 -7.91 -3.37 7.01
C THR A 51 -8.16 -4.78 6.52
N VAL A 52 -9.02 -4.92 5.50
CA VAL A 52 -9.25 -6.17 4.78
C VAL A 52 -8.96 -5.91 3.30
N SER A 53 -8.18 -6.81 2.67
CA SER A 53 -7.87 -6.70 1.25
C SER A 53 -7.89 -8.06 0.55
N ILE A 54 -8.17 -8.02 -0.75
CA ILE A 54 -7.98 -9.11 -1.68
C ILE A 54 -6.75 -8.76 -2.51
N ALA A 55 -5.71 -9.58 -2.41
CA ALA A 55 -4.43 -9.37 -3.06
C ALA A 55 -3.85 -10.73 -3.54
N PRO A 56 -2.82 -10.74 -4.39
CA PRO A 56 -2.10 -11.95 -4.73
C PRO A 56 -1.58 -12.66 -3.47
N LYS A 57 -1.72 -13.98 -3.39
CA LYS A 57 -1.32 -14.78 -2.21
C LYS A 57 0.14 -14.59 -1.82
N PHE A 58 1.00 -14.38 -2.81
CA PHE A 58 2.40 -13.99 -2.67
C PHE A 58 2.79 -13.10 -3.85
N GLU A 59 3.88 -12.38 -3.74
CA GLU A 59 4.36 -11.48 -4.80
C GLU A 59 4.70 -12.28 -6.07
N GLY A 60 4.00 -11.98 -7.17
CA GLY A 60 4.07 -12.73 -8.42
C GLY A 60 3.01 -13.82 -8.59
N SER A 61 2.15 -14.07 -7.61
CA SER A 61 1.06 -15.06 -7.74
C SER A 61 -0.02 -14.63 -8.74
N ASP A 62 -0.59 -15.58 -9.46
CA ASP A 62 -1.82 -15.43 -10.24
C ASP A 62 -3.09 -15.73 -9.43
N ARG A 63 -2.93 -16.22 -8.19
CA ARG A 63 -4.01 -16.54 -7.26
C ARG A 63 -4.15 -15.48 -6.20
N PHE A 64 -5.39 -15.16 -5.85
CA PHE A 64 -5.73 -14.17 -4.85
C PHE A 64 -6.08 -14.81 -3.52
N GLY A 65 -5.84 -14.08 -2.45
CA GLY A 65 -6.21 -14.40 -1.08
C GLY A 65 -6.85 -13.22 -0.37
N LEU A 66 -7.57 -13.50 0.70
CA LEU A 66 -8.10 -12.51 1.61
C LEU A 66 -7.10 -12.30 2.74
N PHE A 67 -6.76 -11.03 2.99
CA PHE A 67 -5.84 -10.64 4.04
C PHE A 67 -6.53 -9.66 4.99
N ALA A 68 -6.20 -9.75 6.28
CA ALA A 68 -6.67 -8.83 7.29
C ALA A 68 -5.48 -8.37 8.14
N PHE A 69 -5.33 -7.07 8.33
CA PHE A 69 -4.24 -6.49 9.08
C PHE A 69 -4.76 -5.42 10.04
N PRO A 70 -4.33 -5.44 11.31
CA PRO A 70 -4.49 -4.31 12.20
C PRO A 70 -3.47 -3.22 11.88
N GLY A 71 -3.83 -1.97 12.14
CA GLY A 71 -2.95 -0.82 12.07
C GLY A 71 -3.10 0.06 13.31
N LEU A 72 -2.03 0.73 13.68
CA LEU A 72 -2.00 1.69 14.79
C LEU A 72 -1.35 2.97 14.29
N GLY A 73 -1.94 4.10 14.64
CA GLY A 73 -1.40 5.42 14.38
C GLY A 73 -1.40 6.26 15.65
N PHE A 74 -0.44 7.15 15.78
CA PHE A 74 -0.28 8.05 16.92
C PHE A 74 -0.02 9.47 16.42
N ARG A 75 -0.69 10.45 16.99
CA ARG A 75 -0.41 11.84 16.75
C ARG A 75 -0.70 12.68 17.99
N ARG A 76 -0.05 13.83 18.14
CA ARG A 76 -0.46 14.82 19.13
C ARG A 76 -1.77 15.47 18.69
N ALA A 77 -2.60 15.80 19.66
CA ALA A 77 -3.88 16.43 19.38
C ALA A 77 -3.71 17.81 18.71
N SER A 78 -2.60 18.51 18.97
CA SER A 78 -2.18 19.75 18.30
C SER A 78 -1.75 19.58 16.84
N GLN A 79 -1.48 18.35 16.40
CA GLN A 79 -1.05 18.05 15.03
C GLN A 79 -2.26 17.78 14.12
N PRO A 80 -2.31 18.33 12.91
CA PRO A 80 -3.40 18.05 11.97
C PRO A 80 -3.37 16.58 11.55
N VAL A 81 -4.54 16.05 11.15
CA VAL A 81 -4.66 14.72 10.56
C VAL A 81 -3.86 14.71 9.25
N GLN A 82 -2.87 13.82 9.19
CA GLN A 82 -2.07 13.63 7.99
C GLN A 82 -2.74 12.60 7.07
N PHE A 83 -2.60 12.81 5.78
CA PHE A 83 -2.93 11.78 4.80
C PHE A 83 -1.87 10.69 4.88
N SER A 84 -2.31 9.44 4.83
CA SER A 84 -1.47 8.26 4.65
C SER A 84 -2.11 7.41 3.55
N ALA A 85 -1.33 7.06 2.54
CA ALA A 85 -1.81 6.14 1.50
C ALA A 85 -1.98 4.73 2.10
N PRO A 86 -2.94 3.94 1.62
CA PRO A 86 -3.16 2.57 2.14
C PRO A 86 -1.94 1.65 2.01
N ASP A 87 -1.06 1.95 1.06
CA ASP A 87 0.17 1.21 0.79
C ASP A 87 1.42 1.83 1.44
N ASP A 88 1.29 2.85 2.32
CA ASP A 88 2.39 3.32 3.16
C ASP A 88 2.75 2.29 4.24
N GLY A 89 4.03 2.25 4.65
CA GLY A 89 4.44 1.53 5.85
C GLY A 89 3.91 2.17 7.13
N ALA A 90 3.90 1.43 8.23
CA ALA A 90 3.66 2.00 9.55
C ALA A 90 4.83 2.92 9.92
N ASP A 91 4.57 4.19 10.16
CA ASP A 91 5.60 5.20 10.32
C ASP A 91 5.36 6.14 11.50
N PHE A 92 6.43 6.85 11.84
CA PHE A 92 6.41 7.93 12.83
C PHE A 92 7.37 9.03 12.38
N ALA A 93 6.84 10.25 12.11
CA ALA A 93 7.69 11.38 11.74
C ALA A 93 8.42 11.94 12.97
N VAL A 94 9.74 11.85 12.98
CA VAL A 94 10.60 12.43 14.03
C VAL A 94 10.94 13.90 13.75
N TYR A 95 10.85 14.30 12.48
CA TYR A 95 11.02 15.70 12.07
C TYR A 95 9.95 16.05 11.04
N ARG A 96 9.37 17.24 11.20
CA ARG A 96 8.37 17.79 10.26
C ARG A 96 8.46 19.30 10.22
N GLN A 97 8.73 19.85 9.02
CA GLN A 97 8.77 21.30 8.79
C GLN A 97 8.55 21.60 7.30
N ASN A 98 7.79 22.65 7.00
CA ASN A 98 7.59 23.17 5.64
C ASN A 98 7.20 22.11 4.60
N GLY A 99 6.26 21.23 4.94
CA GLY A 99 5.82 20.15 4.07
C GLY A 99 6.75 18.93 4.01
N PHE A 100 7.95 19.03 4.59
CA PHE A 100 8.90 17.93 4.67
C PHE A 100 8.71 17.12 5.96
N SER A 101 8.78 15.80 5.86
CA SER A 101 8.77 14.88 7.00
C SER A 101 9.76 13.76 6.79
N ILE A 102 10.39 13.31 7.87
CA ILE A 102 11.30 12.15 7.87
C ILE A 102 11.13 11.39 9.18
N GLY A 103 11.31 10.08 9.13
CA GLY A 103 11.24 9.24 10.32
C GLY A 103 11.43 7.77 10.03
N PRO A 104 11.38 6.93 11.07
CA PRO A 104 11.36 5.48 10.91
C PRO A 104 10.05 5.01 10.26
N VAL A 105 10.17 3.93 9.52
CA VAL A 105 9.06 3.21 8.90
C VAL A 105 9.28 1.71 9.09
N ALA A 106 8.20 0.96 9.20
CA ALA A 106 8.24 -0.50 9.18
C ALA A 106 7.11 -1.05 8.33
N ARG A 107 7.37 -2.14 7.61
CA ARG A 107 6.35 -2.85 6.84
C ARG A 107 6.39 -4.33 7.16
N PHE A 108 5.22 -4.90 7.40
CA PHE A 108 5.05 -6.35 7.42
C PHE A 108 4.90 -6.86 5.99
N ARG A 109 5.63 -7.91 5.67
CA ARG A 109 5.52 -8.58 4.39
C ARG A 109 5.20 -10.05 4.61
N PRO A 110 4.07 -10.53 4.10
CA PRO A 110 3.75 -11.96 4.12
C PRO A 110 4.78 -12.75 3.31
N GLY A 111 4.95 -14.01 3.68
CA GLY A 111 5.85 -14.92 2.98
C GLY A 111 5.24 -15.50 1.70
N ARG A 112 5.92 -16.55 1.20
CA ARG A 112 5.45 -17.45 0.15
C ARG A 112 5.69 -18.88 0.63
N TYR A 113 4.63 -19.65 0.79
CA TYR A 113 4.69 -20.99 1.37
C TYR A 113 4.03 -22.01 0.42
N LEU A 114 4.46 -23.27 0.52
CA LEU A 114 3.84 -24.35 -0.25
C LEU A 114 2.31 -24.41 -0.05
N ASN A 115 1.83 -24.07 1.14
CA ASN A 115 0.38 -24.05 1.43
C ASN A 115 -0.38 -22.94 0.67
N ASP A 116 0.29 -21.93 0.17
CA ASP A 116 -0.35 -20.89 -0.64
C ASP A 116 -0.71 -21.41 -2.02
N ASP A 117 0.16 -22.25 -2.57
CA ASP A 117 -0.05 -22.89 -3.87
C ASP A 117 0.78 -24.18 -3.99
N ALA A 118 0.12 -25.31 -4.18
CA ALA A 118 0.79 -26.61 -4.35
C ALA A 118 1.75 -26.63 -5.55
N ARG A 119 1.59 -25.73 -6.53
CA ARG A 119 2.50 -25.57 -7.67
C ARG A 119 3.91 -25.10 -7.27
N LEU A 120 4.08 -24.59 -6.03
CA LEU A 120 5.37 -24.18 -5.45
C LEU A 120 6.23 -25.38 -4.96
N PHE A 121 5.74 -26.60 -5.10
CA PHE A 121 6.49 -27.79 -4.69
C PHE A 121 7.90 -27.79 -5.28
N GLY A 122 8.87 -28.06 -4.42
CA GLY A 122 10.31 -28.08 -4.76
C GLY A 122 11.01 -26.72 -4.59
N LEU A 123 10.29 -25.66 -4.36
CA LEU A 123 10.86 -24.35 -4.01
C LEU A 123 10.93 -24.17 -2.49
N HIS A 124 11.90 -23.42 -2.01
CA HIS A 124 11.98 -23.06 -0.58
C HIS A 124 10.83 -22.12 -0.20
N ASP A 125 10.43 -22.21 1.07
CA ASP A 125 9.50 -21.23 1.65
C ASP A 125 10.20 -19.90 1.88
N VAL A 126 9.58 -18.82 1.38
CA VAL A 126 10.00 -17.45 1.72
C VAL A 126 9.26 -17.04 2.99
N ARG A 127 9.98 -16.92 4.10
CA ARG A 127 9.37 -16.59 5.39
C ARG A 127 8.82 -15.16 5.40
N TRP A 128 7.79 -14.93 6.21
CA TRP A 128 7.35 -13.56 6.48
C TRP A 128 8.47 -12.72 7.09
N SER A 129 8.45 -11.44 6.82
CA SER A 129 9.48 -10.50 7.26
C SER A 129 8.85 -9.22 7.80
N VAL A 130 9.56 -8.55 8.69
CA VAL A 130 9.37 -7.15 9.00
C VAL A 130 10.50 -6.39 8.33
N GLU A 131 10.16 -5.32 7.65
CA GLU A 131 11.09 -4.46 6.92
C GLU A 131 11.17 -3.10 7.62
N PRO A 132 12.03 -2.94 8.67
CA PRO A 132 12.33 -1.63 9.21
C PRO A 132 13.11 -0.79 8.20
N GLY A 133 12.97 0.54 8.34
CA GLY A 133 13.63 1.47 7.45
C GLY A 133 13.38 2.92 7.82
N VAL A 134 13.57 3.77 6.84
CA VAL A 134 13.34 5.20 6.94
C VAL A 134 12.43 5.66 5.81
N PHE A 135 11.59 6.65 6.09
CA PHE A 135 10.83 7.34 5.06
C PHE A 135 11.19 8.82 4.99
N VAL A 136 11.01 9.37 3.83
CA VAL A 136 11.03 10.80 3.54
C VAL A 136 9.74 11.13 2.79
N GLU A 137 9.09 12.20 3.20
CA GLU A 137 7.86 12.68 2.60
C GLU A 137 7.95 14.19 2.38
N TYR A 138 7.45 14.63 1.24
CA TYR A 138 7.40 16.05 0.90
C TYR A 138 6.06 16.41 0.25
N TRP A 139 5.41 17.43 0.81
CA TRP A 139 4.21 18.04 0.26
C TRP A 139 4.60 19.28 -0.53
N ALA A 140 4.66 19.15 -1.85
CA ALA A 140 4.97 20.27 -2.74
C ALA A 140 3.83 21.30 -2.77
N THR A 141 2.61 20.84 -2.60
CA THR A 141 1.39 21.65 -2.43
C THR A 141 0.45 20.89 -1.48
N PRO A 142 -0.64 21.48 -0.96
CA PRO A 142 -1.62 20.78 -0.14
C PRO A 142 -2.25 19.55 -0.83
N GLY A 143 -2.16 19.47 -2.16
CA GLY A 143 -2.73 18.40 -2.97
C GLY A 143 -1.71 17.48 -3.65
N VAL A 144 -0.39 17.71 -3.48
CA VAL A 144 0.64 16.87 -4.12
C VAL A 144 1.66 16.44 -3.10
N ARG A 145 1.74 15.14 -2.89
CA ARG A 145 2.66 14.47 -1.97
C ARG A 145 3.64 13.61 -2.74
N ALA A 146 4.92 13.67 -2.40
CA ALA A 146 5.93 12.71 -2.80
C ALA A 146 6.45 11.96 -1.56
N ARG A 147 6.64 10.65 -1.67
CA ARG A 147 7.13 9.81 -0.57
C ARG A 147 8.13 8.80 -1.10
N ALA A 148 9.21 8.61 -0.34
CA ALA A 148 10.19 7.55 -0.53
C ALA A 148 10.38 6.78 0.77
N GLU A 149 10.49 5.45 0.68
CA GLU A 149 10.80 4.57 1.79
C GLU A 149 12.00 3.70 1.40
N LEU A 150 13.02 3.63 2.24
CA LEU A 150 14.11 2.68 2.12
C LEU A 150 14.06 1.72 3.30
N ARG A 151 13.88 0.44 3.02
CA ARG A 151 13.69 -0.60 4.05
C ARG A 151 14.62 -1.78 3.81
N HIS A 152 14.93 -2.49 4.88
CA HIS A 152 15.70 -3.73 4.86
C HIS A 152 14.94 -4.84 5.58
N GLY A 153 14.82 -5.99 4.94
CA GLY A 153 14.19 -7.16 5.53
C GLY A 153 15.00 -7.71 6.69
N VAL A 154 14.34 -7.97 7.82
CA VAL A 154 14.91 -8.69 8.96
C VAL A 154 14.10 -9.96 9.16
N ARG A 155 14.76 -11.07 9.51
CA ARG A 155 14.16 -12.38 9.68
C ARG A 155 13.81 -13.11 8.38
N GLY A 156 14.74 -13.90 7.89
CA GLY A 156 14.52 -14.87 6.81
C GLY A 156 14.41 -14.28 5.43
N ARG A 157 14.66 -12.99 5.31
CA ARG A 157 14.73 -12.27 4.05
C ARG A 157 15.67 -11.09 4.21
N GLU A 158 16.84 -11.23 3.63
CA GLU A 158 17.83 -10.16 3.59
C GLU A 158 17.69 -9.44 2.25
N GLY A 159 17.82 -8.11 2.28
CA GLY A 159 17.80 -7.30 1.07
C GLY A 159 17.13 -5.96 1.28
N PHE A 160 17.53 -5.00 0.45
CA PHE A 160 17.00 -3.65 0.47
C PHE A 160 15.87 -3.49 -0.57
N VAL A 161 14.84 -2.77 -0.13
CA VAL A 161 13.72 -2.34 -0.98
C VAL A 161 13.55 -0.85 -0.83
N ALA A 162 13.42 -0.15 -1.97
CA ALA A 162 13.07 1.25 -2.01
C ALA A 162 11.72 1.42 -2.74
N ASP A 163 10.73 1.98 -2.06
CA ASP A 163 9.44 2.36 -2.66
C ASP A 163 9.38 3.87 -2.85
N PHE A 164 8.86 4.29 -4.00
CA PHE A 164 8.61 5.67 -4.34
C PHE A 164 7.15 5.84 -4.77
N GLY A 165 6.50 6.87 -4.27
CA GLY A 165 5.13 7.24 -4.61
C GLY A 165 4.98 8.74 -4.78
N VAL A 166 4.11 9.11 -5.70
CA VAL A 166 3.59 10.48 -5.80
C VAL A 166 2.08 10.38 -5.76
N ASP A 167 1.43 11.18 -4.91
CA ASP A 167 -0.02 11.17 -4.74
C ASP A 167 -0.60 12.55 -5.08
N TRP A 168 -1.62 12.58 -5.91
CA TRP A 168 -2.54 13.69 -6.01
C TRP A 168 -3.66 13.46 -5.01
N VAL A 169 -3.75 14.35 -4.03
CA VAL A 169 -4.72 14.25 -2.92
C VAL A 169 -5.72 15.39 -3.02
N SER A 170 -6.99 15.05 -3.09
CA SER A 170 -8.10 16.00 -3.09
C SER A 170 -8.96 15.79 -1.85
N ARG A 171 -9.26 16.90 -1.15
CA ARG A 171 -10.12 16.90 0.04
C ARG A 171 -11.37 17.71 -0.25
N LEU A 172 -12.53 17.05 -0.16
CA LEU A 172 -13.85 17.61 -0.47
C LEU A 172 -14.80 17.30 0.68
N GLY A 173 -14.93 18.23 1.62
CA GLY A 173 -15.69 18.01 2.85
C GLY A 173 -15.14 16.80 3.64
N ALA A 174 -16.00 15.82 3.89
CA ALA A 174 -15.63 14.58 4.58
C ALA A 174 -14.88 13.58 3.70
N PHE A 175 -14.77 13.81 2.39
CA PHE A 175 -14.08 12.92 1.47
C PHE A 175 -12.61 13.29 1.29
N THR A 176 -11.75 12.28 1.22
CA THR A 176 -10.35 12.41 0.79
C THR A 176 -10.11 11.39 -0.31
N ALA A 177 -9.87 11.86 -1.52
CA ALA A 177 -9.50 11.03 -2.66
C ALA A 177 -8.02 11.20 -2.95
N ALA A 178 -7.35 10.10 -3.29
CA ALA A 178 -5.95 10.14 -3.72
C ALA A 178 -5.71 9.14 -4.86
N VAL A 179 -4.79 9.50 -5.75
CA VAL A 179 -4.32 8.63 -6.83
C VAL A 179 -2.89 8.99 -7.19
N GLY A 180 -2.08 7.99 -7.52
CA GLY A 180 -0.73 8.29 -7.97
C GLY A 180 0.11 7.09 -8.36
N PRO A 181 1.22 7.35 -9.11
CA PRO A 181 2.16 6.33 -9.54
C PRO A 181 2.98 5.76 -8.39
N ARG A 182 3.47 4.54 -8.61
CA ARG A 182 4.32 3.78 -7.69
C ARG A 182 5.50 3.18 -8.46
N LEU A 183 6.66 3.22 -7.83
CA LEU A 183 7.88 2.57 -8.31
C LEU A 183 8.52 1.82 -7.14
N ARG A 184 8.91 0.57 -7.37
CA ARG A 184 9.71 -0.22 -6.44
C ARG A 184 11.02 -0.61 -7.06
N LEU A 185 12.09 -0.37 -6.33
CA LEU A 185 13.42 -0.91 -6.58
C LEU A 185 13.72 -1.97 -5.51
N ALA A 186 14.43 -3.01 -5.89
CA ALA A 186 14.90 -4.03 -4.98
C ALA A 186 16.33 -4.43 -5.31
N ASP A 187 17.12 -4.77 -4.31
CA ASP A 187 18.46 -5.28 -4.54
C ASP A 187 18.43 -6.75 -4.99
N ALA A 188 19.62 -7.26 -5.35
CA ALA A 188 19.75 -8.63 -5.83
C ALA A 188 19.47 -9.67 -4.74
N ALA A 189 19.67 -9.35 -3.45
CA ALA A 189 19.38 -10.28 -2.36
C ALA A 189 17.87 -10.48 -2.23
N TYR A 190 17.12 -9.38 -2.19
CA TYR A 190 15.65 -9.43 -2.20
C TYR A 190 15.09 -10.17 -3.41
N GLN A 191 15.58 -9.85 -4.61
CA GLN A 191 15.09 -10.45 -5.85
C GLN A 191 15.36 -11.96 -5.88
N ARG A 192 16.54 -12.42 -5.42
CA ARG A 192 16.89 -13.85 -5.39
C ARG A 192 16.01 -14.64 -4.44
N ASP A 193 15.68 -14.07 -3.29
CA ASP A 193 14.84 -14.74 -2.31
C ASP A 193 13.40 -14.96 -2.82
N TYR A 194 12.87 -13.98 -3.54
CA TYR A 194 11.50 -14.06 -4.06
C TYR A 194 11.37 -14.76 -5.39
N TYR A 195 12.29 -14.49 -6.30
CA TYR A 195 12.16 -14.86 -7.72
C TYR A 195 13.23 -15.82 -8.20
N GLY A 196 14.23 -16.10 -7.36
CA GLY A 196 15.32 -17.03 -7.67
C GLY A 196 14.85 -18.47 -7.65
N VAL A 197 15.56 -19.30 -8.40
CA VAL A 197 15.44 -20.77 -8.40
C VAL A 197 16.85 -21.34 -8.42
N SER A 198 17.25 -22.05 -7.37
CA SER A 198 18.53 -22.73 -7.30
C SER A 198 18.54 -24.00 -8.17
N PHE A 199 19.72 -24.55 -8.46
CA PHE A 199 19.84 -25.82 -9.17
C PHE A 199 19.16 -26.99 -8.43
N ALA A 200 19.25 -27.01 -7.09
CA ALA A 200 18.59 -28.03 -6.27
C ALA A 200 17.06 -27.93 -6.37
N GLU A 201 16.50 -26.73 -6.30
CA GLU A 201 15.06 -26.49 -6.46
C GLU A 201 14.57 -26.82 -7.87
N SER A 202 15.36 -26.50 -8.87
CA SER A 202 15.08 -26.87 -10.27
C SER A 202 14.98 -28.38 -10.42
N ALA A 203 15.95 -29.12 -9.88
CA ALA A 203 15.95 -30.58 -9.90
C ALA A 203 14.78 -31.17 -9.10
N LEU A 204 14.48 -30.63 -7.92
CA LEU A 204 13.43 -31.14 -7.05
C LEU A 204 12.02 -30.84 -7.61
N SER A 205 11.82 -29.65 -8.15
CA SER A 205 10.53 -29.24 -8.72
C SER A 205 10.25 -29.88 -10.07
N GLY A 206 11.30 -30.18 -10.86
CA GLY A 206 11.20 -30.67 -12.24
C GLY A 206 10.47 -29.68 -13.18
N ARG A 207 10.15 -28.50 -12.73
CA ARG A 207 9.27 -27.54 -13.42
C ARG A 207 9.96 -26.21 -13.74
N PHE A 208 10.76 -25.68 -12.83
CA PHE A 208 11.35 -24.37 -12.95
C PHE A 208 12.82 -24.48 -13.35
N ALA A 209 13.23 -23.73 -14.37
CA ALA A 209 14.64 -23.63 -14.72
C ALA A 209 15.42 -22.87 -13.63
N PRO A 210 16.72 -23.18 -13.41
CA PRO A 210 17.56 -22.38 -12.51
C PRO A 210 17.54 -20.92 -12.93
N TYR A 211 17.39 -20.02 -11.94
CA TYR A 211 17.27 -18.59 -12.20
C TYR A 211 17.88 -17.77 -11.08
N ARG A 212 18.73 -16.80 -11.45
CA ARG A 212 19.41 -15.93 -10.49
C ARG A 212 19.20 -14.47 -10.86
N PRO A 213 18.14 -13.83 -10.37
CA PRO A 213 17.84 -12.44 -10.65
C PRO A 213 18.89 -11.50 -10.05
N GLY A 214 19.13 -10.38 -10.71
CA GLY A 214 19.88 -9.23 -10.22
C GLY A 214 18.99 -8.24 -9.44
N GLY A 215 19.59 -7.10 -9.07
CA GLY A 215 18.85 -5.96 -8.52
C GLY A 215 18.33 -5.02 -9.60
N GLY A 216 17.43 -4.12 -9.24
CA GLY A 216 16.91 -3.10 -10.14
C GLY A 216 15.43 -2.80 -9.93
N ILE A 217 14.74 -2.42 -10.99
CA ILE A 217 13.29 -2.15 -10.94
C ILE A 217 12.55 -3.47 -10.70
N ASN A 218 11.91 -3.56 -9.53
CA ASN A 218 11.05 -4.69 -9.19
C ASN A 218 9.65 -4.52 -9.79
N SER A 219 9.04 -3.35 -9.62
CA SER A 219 7.70 -3.09 -10.15
C SER A 219 7.41 -1.62 -10.37
N ILE A 220 6.50 -1.35 -11.30
CA ILE A 220 5.86 -0.06 -11.52
C ILE A 220 4.36 -0.21 -11.38
N GLY A 221 3.66 0.86 -11.02
CA GLY A 221 2.22 0.78 -10.85
C GLY A 221 1.55 2.08 -10.45
N ALA A 222 0.35 1.93 -9.92
CA ALA A 222 -0.44 3.05 -9.39
C ALA A 222 -1.31 2.56 -8.22
N ALA A 223 -1.64 3.48 -7.34
CA ALA A 223 -2.57 3.27 -6.25
C ALA A 223 -3.64 4.37 -6.24
N ALA A 224 -4.84 4.02 -5.79
CA ALA A 224 -5.93 4.96 -5.60
C ALA A 224 -6.65 4.65 -4.30
N SER A 225 -7.16 5.69 -3.63
CA SER A 225 -7.97 5.54 -2.43
C SER A 225 -9.06 6.61 -2.33
N LEU A 226 -10.14 6.24 -1.66
CA LEU A 226 -11.23 7.14 -1.31
C LEU A 226 -11.59 6.92 0.16
N GLY A 227 -11.29 7.92 0.98
CA GLY A 227 -11.62 7.96 2.40
C GLY A 227 -12.88 8.78 2.64
N TYR A 228 -13.64 8.38 3.64
CA TYR A 228 -14.79 9.13 4.17
C TYR A 228 -14.68 9.22 5.69
N GLN A 229 -14.72 10.44 6.22
CA GLN A 229 -14.70 10.71 7.64
C GLN A 229 -16.14 10.90 8.14
N TRP A 230 -16.66 9.90 8.87
CA TRP A 230 -18.03 9.90 9.40
C TRP A 230 -18.21 10.94 10.51
N ASN A 231 -17.20 11.06 11.37
CA ASN A 231 -17.14 12.01 12.48
C ASN A 231 -15.68 12.11 12.96
N GLN A 232 -15.45 12.80 14.08
CA GLN A 232 -14.08 12.99 14.61
C GLN A 232 -13.37 11.68 14.99
N ALA A 233 -14.13 10.62 15.29
CA ALA A 233 -13.59 9.33 15.73
C ALA A 233 -13.53 8.29 14.61
N TRP A 234 -14.53 8.20 13.73
CA TRP A 234 -14.69 7.13 12.76
C TRP A 234 -14.38 7.55 11.33
N GLY A 235 -13.61 6.75 10.64
CA GLY A 235 -13.34 6.89 9.21
C GLY A 235 -13.35 5.54 8.50
N THR A 236 -13.65 5.58 7.21
CA THR A 236 -13.59 4.42 6.31
C THR A 236 -12.79 4.80 5.08
N THR A 237 -11.96 3.89 4.57
CA THR A 237 -11.21 4.09 3.32
C THR A 237 -11.37 2.84 2.46
N VAL A 238 -11.70 3.02 1.19
CA VAL A 238 -11.59 1.98 0.16
C VAL A 238 -10.40 2.30 -0.72
N PHE A 239 -9.72 1.26 -1.22
CA PHE A 239 -8.54 1.46 -2.04
C PHE A 239 -8.37 0.36 -3.09
N ALA A 240 -7.62 0.70 -4.13
CA ALA A 240 -7.18 -0.21 -5.15
C ALA A 240 -5.73 0.08 -5.53
N GLY A 241 -4.99 -0.95 -5.83
CA GLY A 241 -3.61 -0.89 -6.30
C GLY A 241 -3.40 -1.79 -7.51
N TYR A 242 -2.56 -1.34 -8.40
CA TYR A 242 -2.02 -2.14 -9.49
C TYR A 242 -0.53 -1.98 -9.53
N ARG A 243 0.18 -3.10 -9.63
CA ARG A 243 1.62 -3.12 -9.86
C ARG A 243 1.93 -4.16 -10.93
N ARG A 244 2.83 -3.80 -11.84
CA ARG A 244 3.40 -4.73 -12.80
C ARG A 244 4.84 -5.02 -12.38
N LEU A 245 5.14 -6.29 -12.16
CA LEU A 245 6.52 -6.75 -12.00
C LEU A 245 7.30 -6.48 -13.28
N MET A 246 8.54 -6.08 -13.13
CA MET A 246 9.41 -5.65 -14.22
C MET A 246 10.71 -6.46 -14.22
N SER A 247 11.42 -6.38 -15.31
CA SER A 247 12.79 -6.93 -15.44
C SER A 247 12.89 -8.36 -14.90
N ASP A 248 13.90 -8.63 -14.09
CA ASP A 248 14.18 -9.96 -13.54
C ASP A 248 13.04 -10.54 -12.68
N ALA A 249 12.24 -9.70 -12.02
CA ALA A 249 11.07 -10.16 -11.28
C ALA A 249 10.00 -10.75 -12.23
N ALA A 250 9.73 -10.05 -13.34
CA ALA A 250 8.76 -10.53 -14.35
C ALA A 250 9.27 -11.75 -15.12
N ASP A 251 10.59 -11.85 -15.31
CA ASP A 251 11.24 -12.90 -16.08
C ASP A 251 11.44 -14.19 -15.29
N SER A 252 11.19 -14.16 -13.98
CA SER A 252 11.30 -15.34 -13.13
C SER A 252 10.48 -16.54 -13.66
N PRO A 253 11.06 -17.73 -13.70
CA PRO A 253 10.33 -18.96 -14.06
C PRO A 253 9.12 -19.22 -13.17
N ILE A 254 9.15 -18.75 -11.92
CA ILE A 254 8.02 -18.85 -10.99
C ILE A 254 6.86 -17.98 -11.49
N VAL A 255 7.14 -16.71 -11.80
CA VAL A 255 6.13 -15.75 -12.26
C VAL A 255 5.57 -16.16 -13.63
N ARG A 256 6.45 -16.58 -14.55
CA ARG A 256 6.05 -17.03 -15.90
C ARG A 256 5.31 -18.36 -15.90
N GLY A 257 5.68 -19.27 -15.01
CA GLY A 257 5.15 -20.63 -14.99
C GLY A 257 3.85 -20.81 -14.23
N ILE A 258 3.73 -20.16 -13.08
CA ILE A 258 2.57 -20.34 -12.16
C ILE A 258 2.04 -19.02 -11.61
N GLY A 259 2.49 -17.90 -12.11
CA GLY A 259 2.16 -16.58 -11.59
C GLY A 259 1.66 -15.61 -12.65
N SER A 260 1.72 -14.34 -12.28
CA SER A 260 1.39 -13.22 -13.15
C SER A 260 2.31 -12.04 -12.84
N PRO A 261 2.87 -11.34 -13.83
CA PRO A 261 3.53 -10.07 -13.58
C PRO A 261 2.55 -8.96 -13.19
N ASN A 262 1.24 -9.12 -13.45
CA ASN A 262 0.21 -8.14 -13.12
C ASN A 262 -0.36 -8.46 -11.75
N GLN A 263 -0.17 -7.54 -10.80
CA GLN A 263 -0.53 -7.68 -9.40
C GLN A 263 -1.60 -6.65 -9.05
N PHE A 264 -2.79 -7.09 -8.72
CA PHE A 264 -3.91 -6.25 -8.33
C PHE A 264 -4.20 -6.41 -6.84
N GLU A 265 -4.56 -5.33 -6.18
CA GLU A 265 -5.05 -5.32 -4.82
C GLU A 265 -6.27 -4.42 -4.72
N VAL A 266 -7.28 -4.86 -3.98
CA VAL A 266 -8.43 -4.02 -3.60
C VAL A 266 -8.74 -4.28 -2.13
N GLY A 267 -9.14 -3.24 -1.41
CA GLY A 267 -9.42 -3.39 0.00
C GLY A 267 -10.22 -2.24 0.60
N ALA A 268 -10.55 -2.44 1.85
CA ALA A 268 -11.22 -1.44 2.67
C ALA A 268 -10.65 -1.45 4.08
N SER A 269 -10.68 -0.29 4.73
CA SER A 269 -10.30 -0.14 6.13
C SER A 269 -11.32 0.68 6.89
N VAL A 270 -11.47 0.37 8.17
CA VAL A 270 -12.21 1.16 9.14
C VAL A 270 -11.22 1.61 10.20
N SER A 271 -11.28 2.88 10.57
CA SER A 271 -10.43 3.48 11.60
C SER A 271 -11.26 4.09 12.72
N TYR A 272 -10.75 3.95 13.93
CA TYR A 272 -11.30 4.58 15.12
C TYR A 272 -10.23 5.33 15.86
N SER A 273 -10.45 6.63 16.09
CA SER A 273 -9.53 7.53 16.77
C SER A 273 -10.08 7.95 18.12
N PHE A 274 -9.27 7.89 19.16
CA PHE A 274 -9.64 8.31 20.51
C PHE A 274 -8.49 9.04 21.20
N ARG A 275 -8.83 9.89 22.16
CA ARG A 275 -7.86 10.62 22.98
C ARG A 275 -7.40 9.77 24.13
N THR A 276 -6.13 9.85 24.47
CA THR A 276 -5.58 9.25 25.68
C THR A 276 -5.03 10.35 26.57
N GLY A 277 -5.50 10.38 27.82
CA GLY A 277 -4.96 11.28 28.86
C GLY A 277 -3.69 10.68 29.49
N LEU A 278 -2.65 10.41 28.68
CA LEU A 278 -1.35 9.93 29.18
C LEU A 278 -0.41 11.11 29.40
#